data_eb9a3e9dc3ae605499bc8b57b45675de
#
_entry.id   eb9a3e9dc3ae605499bc8b57b45675de
#
_cell.length_a   1.000
_cell.length_b   1.000
_cell.length_c   1.000
_cell.angle_alpha   90.00
_cell.angle_beta   90.00
_cell.angle_gamma   90.00
#
_symmetry.space_group_name_H-M   'P 1'
#
loop_
_entity.id
_entity.type
_entity.pdbx_description
1 polymer ?
#
loop_
_entity_poly.entity_id
_entity_poly.type
_entity_poly.pdbx_seq_one_letter_code
_entity_poly.pdbx_strand_id
1 'polypeptide(L)'
;MLPLRALAIGCGCLLLSFARLIAQQAPADAATTAGIGLVIRQDIPDKIDPAARYLIYLHGAIIEDKGVRPTDPKYGTYEFMEIVQALERKGFTVITESRPKGTDAKEYARTVVAQIHTLLKAGVPPNRISVVGASKGSVIAMIASTALKNREVNFVIMANCNDWLMRTHQIDLHGNVLSIYDVNDEFGRTCQPFFEKATGLGRRKEVELKIGTGHAILYQPLPEWIDLVEQWANQTD
;
A
#
# COMPACT_ATOMS: atom_id res chain seq x y z
N MET A 1 -101.43 27.68 -14.16
CA MET A 1 -101.40 28.95 -14.93
C MET A 1 -100.32 29.84 -14.34
N LEU A 2 -99.46 30.31 -15.18
CA LEU A 2 -98.44 31.32 -15.01
C LEU A 2 -97.03 30.84 -14.60
N PRO A 3 -96.04 31.63 -15.01
CA PRO A 3 -94.95 31.06 -15.81
C PRO A 3 -93.63 31.07 -15.09
N LEU A 4 -92.79 30.27 -15.67
CA LEU A 4 -91.32 30.20 -15.33
C LEU A 4 -90.64 31.56 -15.57
N ARG A 5 -89.80 31.92 -14.63
CA ARG A 5 -88.69 32.88 -14.88
C ARG A 5 -87.40 32.16 -14.74
N ALA A 6 -86.65 32.13 -15.82
CA ALA A 6 -85.31 31.63 -15.90
C ALA A 6 -84.35 32.62 -15.27
N LEU A 7 -83.44 32.14 -14.42
CA LEU A 7 -82.31 32.89 -13.86
C LEU A 7 -81.04 32.35 -14.51
N ALA A 8 -80.45 33.18 -15.30
CA ALA A 8 -79.10 32.86 -15.89
C ALA A 8 -78.04 33.06 -14.85
N ILE A 9 -77.35 31.99 -14.54
CA ILE A 9 -76.09 32.06 -13.73
C ILE A 9 -74.91 32.02 -14.66
N GLY A 10 -74.17 33.13 -14.68
CA GLY A 10 -72.91 33.27 -15.43
C GLY A 10 -71.84 32.38 -14.87
N CYS A 11 -71.29 31.54 -15.72
CA CYS A 11 -70.11 30.70 -15.42
C CYS A 11 -68.87 31.51 -15.72
N GLY A 12 -68.23 32.01 -14.65
CA GLY A 12 -66.92 32.64 -14.73
C GLY A 12 -65.79 31.57 -14.87
N CYS A 13 -65.28 31.44 -16.07
CA CYS A 13 -64.11 30.62 -16.29
C CYS A 13 -62.88 31.29 -15.68
N LEU A 14 -62.38 30.76 -14.55
CA LEU A 14 -61.07 31.08 -14.00
C LEU A 14 -60.00 30.29 -14.79
N LEU A 15 -59.29 30.95 -15.69
CA LEU A 15 -58.15 30.39 -16.36
C LEU A 15 -56.96 30.40 -15.40
N LEU A 16 -56.70 29.26 -14.77
CA LEU A 16 -55.48 29.02 -14.04
C LEU A 16 -54.35 28.78 -15.06
N SER A 17 -53.54 29.81 -15.25
CA SER A 17 -52.28 29.71 -16.00
C SER A 17 -51.26 28.89 -15.21
N PHE A 18 -51.08 27.62 -15.59
CA PHE A 18 -49.95 26.82 -15.12
C PHE A 18 -48.68 27.31 -15.84
N ALA A 19 -47.91 28.14 -15.16
CA ALA A 19 -46.55 28.41 -15.58
C ALA A 19 -45.71 27.12 -15.40
N ARG A 20 -45.39 26.46 -16.51
CA ARG A 20 -44.40 25.38 -16.53
C ARG A 20 -43.04 26.00 -16.28
N LEU A 21 -42.51 25.79 -15.06
CA LEU A 21 -41.12 26.03 -14.74
C LEU A 21 -40.29 24.98 -15.50
N ILE A 22 -39.75 25.35 -16.66
CA ILE A 22 -38.76 24.55 -17.37
C ILE A 22 -37.47 24.71 -16.56
N ALA A 23 -37.13 23.71 -15.75
CA ALA A 23 -35.83 23.59 -15.15
C ALA A 23 -34.83 23.35 -16.31
N GLN A 24 -34.10 24.38 -16.66
CA GLN A 24 -32.98 24.33 -17.57
C GLN A 24 -31.88 23.51 -16.86
N GLN A 25 -31.78 22.22 -17.22
CA GLN A 25 -30.60 21.42 -16.84
C GLN A 25 -29.38 22.06 -17.53
N ALA A 26 -28.50 22.62 -16.74
CA ALA A 26 -27.17 22.99 -17.18
C ALA A 26 -26.47 21.74 -17.75
N PRO A 27 -25.72 21.86 -18.86
CA PRO A 27 -24.93 20.76 -19.35
C PRO A 27 -23.96 20.37 -18.25
N ALA A 28 -23.96 19.06 -17.89
CA ALA A 28 -22.91 18.50 -17.07
C ALA A 28 -21.60 18.71 -17.82
N ASP A 29 -20.78 19.65 -17.34
CA ASP A 29 -19.41 19.79 -17.77
C ASP A 29 -18.77 18.42 -17.61
N ALA A 30 -18.46 17.81 -18.73
CA ALA A 30 -17.56 16.68 -18.81
C ALA A 30 -16.19 17.20 -18.30
N ALA A 31 -15.99 17.09 -16.99
CA ALA A 31 -14.70 17.28 -16.38
C ALA A 31 -13.76 16.27 -17.07
N THR A 32 -12.96 16.79 -17.97
CA THR A 32 -11.81 16.11 -18.55
C THR A 32 -10.91 15.73 -17.37
N THR A 33 -11.05 14.50 -16.90
CA THR A 33 -10.12 13.89 -15.95
C THR A 33 -8.83 13.63 -16.72
N ALA A 34 -8.07 14.70 -16.99
CA ALA A 34 -6.64 14.58 -17.25
C ALA A 34 -6.09 13.88 -16.02
N GLY A 35 -5.62 12.64 -16.18
CA GLY A 35 -5.16 11.77 -15.13
C GLY A 35 -4.03 12.36 -14.30
N ILE A 36 -4.37 13.13 -13.29
CA ILE A 36 -3.52 13.33 -12.13
C ILE A 36 -3.64 12.01 -11.38
N GLY A 37 -2.69 11.10 -11.62
CA GLY A 37 -2.63 9.84 -10.89
C GLY A 37 -2.71 10.16 -9.40
N LEU A 38 -3.65 9.54 -8.69
CA LEU A 38 -3.79 9.68 -7.25
C LEU A 38 -2.44 9.37 -6.61
N VAL A 39 -1.80 10.38 -6.01
CA VAL A 39 -0.56 10.20 -5.25
C VAL A 39 -0.96 9.88 -3.82
N ILE A 40 -0.55 8.72 -3.34
CA ILE A 40 -0.73 8.32 -1.96
C ILE A 40 0.55 8.59 -1.21
N ARG A 41 0.42 9.25 -0.07
CA ARG A 41 1.52 9.48 0.85
C ARG A 41 0.99 9.47 2.29
N GLN A 42 1.54 8.58 3.09
CA GLN A 42 1.37 8.54 4.53
C GLN A 42 2.75 8.68 5.15
N ASP A 43 3.05 9.87 5.64
CA ASP A 43 4.34 10.18 6.28
C ASP A 43 4.38 9.73 7.74
N ILE A 44 5.55 9.90 8.35
CA ILE A 44 5.69 9.79 9.80
C ILE A 44 4.77 10.82 10.44
N PRO A 45 3.95 10.45 11.45
CA PRO A 45 3.08 11.41 12.15
C PRO A 45 3.89 12.53 12.82
N ASP A 46 3.35 13.75 12.82
CA ASP A 46 3.98 14.89 13.52
C ASP A 46 4.24 14.60 15.01
N LYS A 47 3.33 13.85 15.64
CA LYS A 47 3.48 13.35 16.99
C LYS A 47 3.75 11.86 16.99
N ILE A 48 5.00 11.49 17.24
CA ILE A 48 5.43 10.09 17.33
C ILE A 48 5.11 9.56 18.73
N ASP A 49 4.39 8.43 18.81
CA ASP A 49 4.18 7.67 20.02
C ASP A 49 5.24 6.55 20.13
N PRO A 50 6.18 6.60 21.11
CA PRO A 50 7.17 5.55 21.27
C PRO A 50 6.59 4.15 21.55
N ALA A 51 5.35 4.08 22.04
CA ALA A 51 4.68 2.82 22.31
C ALA A 51 3.99 2.21 21.09
N ALA A 52 3.80 2.97 20.00
CA ALA A 52 3.19 2.48 18.78
C ALA A 52 4.14 1.56 17.98
N ARG A 53 3.55 0.78 17.07
CA ARG A 53 4.28 -0.03 16.09
C ARG A 53 4.23 0.68 14.75
N TYR A 54 5.38 0.96 14.17
CA TYR A 54 5.51 1.60 12.88
C TYR A 54 5.88 0.59 11.79
N LEU A 55 5.25 0.72 10.63
CA LEU A 55 5.52 -0.15 9.49
C LEU A 55 5.71 0.71 8.23
N ILE A 56 6.91 0.63 7.62
CA ILE A 56 7.19 1.25 6.33
C ILE A 56 6.86 0.22 5.25
N TYR A 57 5.82 0.49 4.45
CA TYR A 57 5.42 -0.39 3.34
C TYR A 57 5.99 0.10 2.02
N LEU A 58 6.70 -0.77 1.33
CA LEU A 58 7.40 -0.51 0.07
C LEU A 58 6.79 -1.37 -1.04
N HIS A 59 5.98 -0.78 -1.89
CA HIS A 59 5.27 -1.46 -2.98
C HIS A 59 6.16 -1.91 -4.14
N GLY A 60 5.62 -2.74 -5.06
CA GLY A 60 6.28 -3.18 -6.29
C GLY A 60 6.40 -2.09 -7.36
N ALA A 61 7.21 -2.33 -8.40
CA ALA A 61 7.45 -1.38 -9.48
C ALA A 61 6.20 -0.98 -10.27
N ILE A 62 5.20 -1.85 -10.35
CA ILE A 62 3.98 -1.59 -11.12
C ILE A 62 3.22 -0.35 -10.65
N ILE A 63 3.28 -0.03 -9.34
CA ILE A 63 2.68 1.19 -8.78
C ILE A 63 3.40 2.44 -9.31
N GLU A 64 4.73 2.39 -9.43
CA GLU A 64 5.51 3.49 -10.01
C GLU A 64 5.15 3.75 -11.47
N ASP A 65 4.86 2.68 -12.22
CA ASP A 65 4.61 2.76 -13.66
C ASP A 65 3.16 3.08 -14.03
N LYS A 66 2.19 2.56 -13.25
CA LYS A 66 0.77 2.55 -13.64
C LYS A 66 -0.17 3.16 -12.59
N GLY A 67 0.37 3.72 -11.48
CA GLY A 67 -0.43 4.34 -10.41
C GLY A 67 -0.89 3.36 -9.34
N VAL A 68 -1.77 3.82 -8.44
CA VAL A 68 -2.05 3.17 -7.15
C VAL A 68 -2.97 1.94 -7.20
N ARG A 69 -3.65 1.70 -8.31
CA ARG A 69 -4.52 0.52 -8.49
C ARG A 69 -4.40 -0.05 -9.90
N PRO A 70 -3.19 -0.46 -10.31
CA PRO A 70 -2.96 -0.97 -11.65
C PRO A 70 -3.48 -2.39 -11.77
N THR A 71 -3.94 -2.77 -12.98
CA THR A 71 -4.25 -4.15 -13.31
C THR A 71 -3.18 -4.70 -14.24
N ASP A 72 -2.67 -5.87 -13.89
CA ASP A 72 -1.77 -6.66 -14.72
C ASP A 72 -2.52 -7.86 -15.30
N PRO A 73 -2.37 -8.18 -16.60
CA PRO A 73 -3.08 -9.31 -17.20
C PRO A 73 -2.78 -10.67 -16.57
N LYS A 74 -1.59 -10.84 -15.99
CA LYS A 74 -1.15 -12.09 -15.38
C LYS A 74 -1.43 -12.15 -13.89
N TYR A 75 -1.24 -11.04 -13.17
CA TYR A 75 -1.27 -11.01 -11.71
C TYR A 75 -2.54 -10.40 -11.12
N GLY A 76 -3.41 -9.81 -11.96
CA GLY A 76 -4.64 -9.16 -11.52
C GLY A 76 -4.43 -7.71 -11.05
N THR A 77 -5.34 -7.21 -10.24
CA THR A 77 -5.31 -5.84 -9.74
C THR A 77 -4.48 -5.74 -8.47
N TYR A 78 -3.55 -4.75 -8.46
CA TYR A 78 -2.76 -4.45 -7.27
C TYR A 78 -3.59 -3.55 -6.33
N GLU A 79 -4.01 -4.11 -5.23
CA GLU A 79 -4.89 -3.47 -4.25
C GLU A 79 -4.06 -2.73 -3.18
N PHE A 80 -3.33 -1.68 -3.61
CA PHE A 80 -2.38 -0.96 -2.75
C PHE A 80 -3.01 -0.43 -1.46
N MET A 81 -4.17 0.22 -1.58
CA MET A 81 -4.85 0.80 -0.41
C MET A 81 -5.43 -0.25 0.52
N GLU A 82 -5.95 -1.34 -0.03
CA GLU A 82 -6.47 -2.46 0.73
C GLU A 82 -5.35 -3.16 1.52
N ILE A 83 -4.15 -3.23 0.95
CA ILE A 83 -2.94 -3.72 1.64
C ILE A 83 -2.59 -2.79 2.81
N VAL A 84 -2.52 -1.49 2.57
CA VAL A 84 -2.23 -0.49 3.62
C VAL A 84 -3.24 -0.61 4.75
N GLN A 85 -4.53 -0.61 4.45
CA GLN A 85 -5.60 -0.75 5.43
C GLN A 85 -5.55 -2.09 6.18
N ALA A 86 -5.17 -3.19 5.51
CA ALA A 86 -5.02 -4.48 6.16
C ALA A 86 -3.91 -4.46 7.21
N LEU A 87 -2.78 -3.81 6.91
CA LEU A 87 -1.68 -3.62 7.85
C LEU A 87 -2.09 -2.68 9.01
N GLU A 88 -2.83 -1.61 8.74
CA GLU A 88 -3.37 -0.72 9.78
C GLU A 88 -4.32 -1.46 10.73
N ARG A 89 -5.20 -2.34 10.20
CA ARG A 89 -6.08 -3.19 11.03
C ARG A 89 -5.31 -4.14 11.95
N LYS A 90 -4.06 -4.48 11.61
CA LYS A 90 -3.14 -5.24 12.47
C LYS A 90 -2.47 -4.37 13.55
N GLY A 91 -2.85 -3.09 13.65
CA GLY A 91 -2.39 -2.15 14.67
C GLY A 91 -1.03 -1.51 14.36
N PHE A 92 -0.65 -1.44 13.08
CA PHE A 92 0.51 -0.66 12.66
C PHE A 92 0.13 0.78 12.31
N THR A 93 1.01 1.72 12.66
CA THR A 93 1.04 3.03 12.01
C THR A 93 1.82 2.85 10.71
N VAL A 94 1.12 2.83 9.58
CA VAL A 94 1.73 2.55 8.27
C VAL A 94 2.29 3.84 7.68
N ILE A 95 3.55 3.79 7.25
CA ILE A 95 4.26 4.84 6.50
C ILE A 95 4.46 4.31 5.09
N THR A 96 3.96 5.03 4.09
CA THR A 96 4.07 4.60 2.68
C THR A 96 3.82 5.75 1.73
N GLU A 97 4.28 5.64 0.50
CA GLU A 97 3.91 6.53 -0.60
C GLU A 97 3.88 5.77 -1.92
N SER A 98 3.10 6.26 -2.89
CA SER A 98 3.20 5.82 -4.27
C SER A 98 4.45 6.48 -4.90
N ARG A 99 5.55 5.72 -4.95
CA ARG A 99 6.83 6.23 -5.49
C ARG A 99 6.70 6.65 -6.95
N PRO A 100 7.38 7.73 -7.36
CA PRO A 100 7.43 8.15 -8.76
C PRO A 100 8.01 7.10 -9.70
N LYS A 101 7.63 7.16 -10.97
CA LYS A 101 8.20 6.31 -12.01
C LYS A 101 9.73 6.46 -12.08
N GLY A 102 10.40 5.32 -12.15
CA GLY A 102 11.87 5.29 -12.25
C GLY A 102 12.61 5.58 -10.96
N THR A 103 11.94 5.50 -9.81
CA THR A 103 12.60 5.64 -8.51
C THR A 103 13.83 4.74 -8.40
N ASP A 104 14.98 5.33 -8.11
CA ASP A 104 16.22 4.58 -7.83
C ASP A 104 16.12 3.89 -6.46
N ALA A 105 16.34 2.58 -6.43
CA ALA A 105 16.18 1.79 -5.22
C ALA A 105 17.20 2.15 -4.13
N LYS A 106 18.43 2.52 -4.52
CA LYS A 106 19.50 2.87 -3.58
C LYS A 106 19.26 4.24 -2.96
N GLU A 107 18.85 5.21 -3.76
CA GLU A 107 18.48 6.54 -3.25
C GLU A 107 17.27 6.46 -2.33
N TYR A 108 16.24 5.71 -2.74
CA TYR A 108 15.04 5.57 -1.90
C TYR A 108 15.31 4.81 -0.59
N ALA A 109 16.24 3.85 -0.58
CA ALA A 109 16.66 3.19 0.65
C ALA A 109 17.25 4.18 1.67
N ARG A 110 17.90 5.28 1.24
CA ARG A 110 18.36 6.34 2.16
C ARG A 110 17.19 7.06 2.82
N THR A 111 16.10 7.29 2.09
CA THR A 111 14.85 7.85 2.67
C THR A 111 14.29 6.92 3.74
N VAL A 112 14.24 5.61 3.47
CA VAL A 112 13.78 4.61 4.45
C VAL A 112 14.66 4.62 5.70
N VAL A 113 15.98 4.64 5.54
CA VAL A 113 16.93 4.73 6.67
C VAL A 113 16.73 6.02 7.47
N ALA A 114 16.50 7.16 6.80
CA ALA A 114 16.22 8.43 7.47
C ALA A 114 14.91 8.39 8.26
N GLN A 115 13.86 7.77 7.72
CA GLN A 115 12.59 7.56 8.42
C GLN A 115 12.79 6.70 9.68
N ILE A 116 13.54 5.59 9.59
CA ILE A 116 13.86 4.74 10.73
C ILE A 116 14.62 5.54 11.79
N HIS A 117 15.64 6.31 11.40
CA HIS A 117 16.39 7.14 12.36
C HIS A 117 15.52 8.19 13.04
N THR A 118 14.53 8.77 12.34
CA THR A 118 13.56 9.70 12.94
C THR A 118 12.74 9.01 14.03
N LEU A 119 12.23 7.81 13.77
CA LEU A 119 11.48 7.02 14.75
C LEU A 119 12.36 6.64 15.96
N LEU A 120 13.57 6.14 15.72
CA LEU A 120 14.51 5.76 16.78
C LEU A 120 14.87 6.98 17.65
N LYS A 121 15.13 8.14 17.03
CA LYS A 121 15.42 9.40 17.76
C LYS A 121 14.26 9.87 18.61
N ALA A 122 13.04 9.59 18.21
CA ALA A 122 11.83 9.88 18.98
C ALA A 122 11.56 8.87 20.11
N GLY A 123 12.44 7.88 20.30
CA GLY A 123 12.35 6.90 21.37
C GLY A 123 11.56 5.62 21.01
N VAL A 124 11.19 5.42 19.75
CA VAL A 124 10.56 4.17 19.32
C VAL A 124 11.59 3.03 19.41
N PRO A 125 11.32 1.95 20.15
CA PRO A 125 12.21 0.80 20.21
C PRO A 125 12.41 0.17 18.82
N PRO A 126 13.63 -0.26 18.45
CA PRO A 126 13.90 -0.76 17.10
C PRO A 126 13.04 -1.97 16.72
N ASN A 127 12.72 -2.87 17.65
CA ASN A 127 11.84 -4.01 17.43
C ASN A 127 10.36 -3.63 17.20
N ARG A 128 9.97 -2.36 17.41
CA ARG A 128 8.66 -1.81 17.06
C ARG A 128 8.62 -1.13 15.69
N ILE A 129 9.73 -1.17 14.95
CA ILE A 129 9.86 -0.64 13.59
C ILE A 129 9.97 -1.81 12.63
N SER A 130 9.11 -1.86 11.64
CA SER A 130 9.09 -2.88 10.58
C SER A 130 9.20 -2.23 9.20
N VAL A 131 9.95 -2.84 8.30
CA VAL A 131 10.03 -2.49 6.88
C VAL A 131 9.54 -3.68 6.08
N VAL A 132 8.46 -3.52 5.33
CA VAL A 132 7.86 -4.58 4.50
C VAL A 132 8.01 -4.20 3.03
N GLY A 133 8.79 -4.97 2.30
CA GLY A 133 9.05 -4.76 0.89
C GLY A 133 8.40 -5.83 0.01
N ALA A 134 7.71 -5.39 -1.05
CA ALA A 134 7.12 -6.23 -2.08
C ALA A 134 7.84 -6.04 -3.42
N SER A 135 8.38 -7.11 -4.02
CA SER A 135 9.09 -7.05 -5.31
C SER A 135 10.22 -6.00 -5.33
N LYS A 136 10.16 -4.94 -6.14
CA LYS A 136 11.12 -3.82 -6.10
C LYS A 136 11.24 -3.22 -4.69
N GLY A 137 10.14 -3.18 -3.92
CA GLY A 137 10.19 -2.75 -2.53
C GLY A 137 11.08 -3.62 -1.65
N SER A 138 11.19 -4.91 -1.95
CA SER A 138 12.13 -5.82 -1.26
C SER A 138 13.60 -5.46 -1.52
N VAL A 139 13.92 -5.05 -2.74
CA VAL A 139 15.29 -4.55 -3.06
C VAL A 139 15.63 -3.34 -2.20
N ILE A 140 14.70 -2.39 -2.11
CA ILE A 140 14.85 -1.19 -1.28
C ILE A 140 15.02 -1.58 0.20
N ALA A 141 14.18 -2.49 0.72
CA ALA A 141 14.26 -2.98 2.09
C ALA A 141 15.61 -3.64 2.40
N MET A 142 16.13 -4.48 1.50
CA MET A 142 17.43 -5.15 1.66
C MET A 142 18.59 -4.15 1.67
N ILE A 143 18.56 -3.13 0.79
CA ILE A 143 19.56 -2.06 0.76
C ILE A 143 19.46 -1.23 2.04
N ALA A 144 18.26 -0.90 2.50
CA ALA A 144 18.06 -0.16 3.75
C ALA A 144 18.56 -0.94 4.97
N SER A 145 18.28 -2.25 5.05
CA SER A 145 18.80 -3.16 6.08
C SER A 145 20.33 -3.14 6.11
N THR A 146 20.97 -3.26 4.93
CA THR A 146 22.43 -3.23 4.77
C THR A 146 23.03 -1.90 5.25
N ALA A 147 22.38 -0.78 4.95
CA ALA A 147 22.87 0.55 5.31
C ALA A 147 22.64 0.90 6.78
N LEU A 148 21.49 0.49 7.34
CA LEU A 148 21.08 0.78 8.71
C LEU A 148 21.94 0.08 9.76
N LYS A 149 22.34 -1.16 9.52
CA LYS A 149 23.16 -2.00 10.41
C LYS A 149 22.60 -2.14 11.83
N ASN A 150 21.28 -2.14 11.97
CA ASN A 150 20.57 -2.34 13.23
C ASN A 150 20.06 -3.78 13.32
N ARG A 151 20.42 -4.50 14.41
CA ARG A 151 20.09 -5.94 14.56
C ARG A 151 18.66 -6.23 15.03
N GLU A 152 17.91 -5.21 15.45
CA GLU A 152 16.61 -5.38 16.10
C GLU A 152 15.43 -4.88 15.25
N VAL A 153 15.68 -4.01 14.24
CA VAL A 153 14.63 -3.57 13.31
C VAL A 153 14.15 -4.76 12.49
N ASN A 154 12.82 -4.85 12.29
CA ASN A 154 12.21 -5.95 11.55
C ASN A 154 12.18 -5.64 10.04
N PHE A 155 12.58 -6.59 9.23
CA PHE A 155 12.48 -6.53 7.77
C PHE A 155 11.70 -7.73 7.25
N VAL A 156 10.74 -7.49 6.36
CA VAL A 156 10.01 -8.52 5.62
C VAL A 156 10.31 -8.33 4.15
N ILE A 157 10.89 -9.35 3.54
CA ILE A 157 11.34 -9.36 2.15
C ILE A 157 10.43 -10.31 1.37
N MET A 158 9.68 -9.77 0.40
CA MET A 158 8.70 -10.56 -0.33
C MET A 158 9.06 -10.70 -1.81
N ALA A 159 9.27 -11.96 -2.22
CA ALA A 159 9.32 -12.39 -3.62
C ALA A 159 10.37 -11.66 -4.49
N ASN A 160 11.60 -11.45 -4.00
CA ASN A 160 12.67 -10.86 -4.83
C ASN A 160 14.11 -11.27 -4.46
N CYS A 161 14.30 -12.41 -3.79
CA CYS A 161 15.63 -12.97 -3.63
C CYS A 161 16.00 -13.79 -4.87
N ASN A 162 17.00 -13.33 -5.61
CA ASN A 162 17.45 -13.96 -6.85
C ASN A 162 18.94 -13.67 -7.14
N ASP A 163 19.49 -14.40 -8.09
CA ASP A 163 20.90 -14.28 -8.50
C ASP A 163 21.23 -12.92 -9.10
N TRP A 164 20.30 -12.29 -9.81
CA TRP A 164 20.52 -10.96 -10.37
C TRP A 164 20.79 -9.94 -9.25
N LEU A 165 19.93 -9.94 -8.22
CA LEU A 165 20.09 -9.06 -7.05
C LEU A 165 21.42 -9.31 -6.34
N MET A 166 21.80 -10.59 -6.20
CA MET A 166 23.07 -10.98 -5.56
C MET A 166 24.31 -10.51 -6.33
N ARG A 167 24.23 -10.44 -7.66
CA ARG A 167 25.33 -9.97 -8.51
C ARG A 167 25.40 -8.46 -8.64
N THR A 168 24.27 -7.78 -8.58
CA THR A 168 24.18 -6.33 -8.87
C THR A 168 24.24 -5.46 -7.63
N HIS A 169 23.95 -6.01 -6.45
CA HIS A 169 23.93 -5.29 -5.19
C HIS A 169 24.78 -5.99 -4.14
N GLN A 170 25.54 -5.21 -3.39
CA GLN A 170 26.26 -5.70 -2.21
C GLN A 170 25.32 -5.69 -1.01
N ILE A 171 24.56 -6.77 -0.85
CA ILE A 171 23.61 -6.94 0.26
C ILE A 171 24.29 -7.69 1.41
N ASP A 172 24.31 -7.05 2.58
CA ASP A 172 24.66 -7.63 3.87
C ASP A 172 23.48 -7.36 4.83
N LEU A 173 22.62 -8.34 5.01
CA LEU A 173 21.39 -8.16 5.78
C LEU A 173 21.67 -7.99 7.27
N HIS A 174 21.02 -6.99 7.85
CA HIS A 174 20.99 -6.72 9.27
C HIS A 174 19.54 -6.65 9.75
N GLY A 175 19.31 -6.96 11.02
CA GLY A 175 17.97 -6.93 11.63
C GLY A 175 17.33 -8.30 11.76
N ASN A 176 16.08 -8.30 12.18
CA ASN A 176 15.23 -9.47 12.19
C ASN A 176 14.61 -9.62 10.81
N VAL A 177 14.95 -10.65 10.05
CA VAL A 177 14.56 -10.76 8.64
C VAL A 177 13.65 -11.96 8.40
N LEU A 178 12.44 -11.68 7.90
CA LEU A 178 11.49 -12.65 7.38
C LEU A 178 11.49 -12.60 5.85
N SER A 179 11.70 -13.73 5.19
CA SER A 179 11.50 -13.91 3.75
C SER A 179 10.17 -14.60 3.50
N ILE A 180 9.37 -14.09 2.56
CA ILE A 180 8.10 -14.69 2.13
C ILE A 180 8.07 -14.76 0.61
N TYR A 181 7.77 -15.92 0.05
CA TYR A 181 7.55 -16.09 -1.38
C TYR A 181 6.54 -17.21 -1.66
N ASP A 182 5.93 -17.20 -2.82
CA ASP A 182 5.07 -18.30 -3.27
C ASP A 182 5.88 -19.34 -4.05
N VAL A 183 5.51 -20.60 -3.93
CA VAL A 183 6.17 -21.73 -4.60
C VAL A 183 6.34 -21.55 -6.11
N ASN A 184 5.42 -20.82 -6.76
CA ASN A 184 5.43 -20.54 -8.19
C ASN A 184 5.98 -19.14 -8.55
N ASP A 185 6.60 -18.42 -7.59
CA ASP A 185 7.15 -17.11 -7.91
C ASP A 185 8.31 -17.21 -8.90
N GLU A 186 8.26 -16.46 -9.98
CA GLU A 186 9.27 -16.48 -11.05
C GLU A 186 10.37 -15.43 -10.89
N PHE A 187 10.18 -14.42 -10.02
CA PHE A 187 11.15 -13.34 -9.84
C PHE A 187 12.12 -13.58 -8.70
N GLY A 188 11.69 -14.29 -7.68
CA GLY A 188 12.55 -14.59 -6.56
C GLY A 188 11.90 -15.52 -5.55
N ARG A 189 12.69 -16.46 -5.10
CA ARG A 189 12.26 -17.51 -4.17
C ARG A 189 13.05 -17.40 -2.88
N THR A 190 13.90 -18.38 -2.63
CA THR A 190 14.67 -18.47 -1.37
C THR A 190 15.66 -17.34 -1.17
N CYS A 191 15.68 -16.76 0.02
CA CYS A 191 16.67 -15.81 0.49
C CYS A 191 17.83 -16.47 1.24
N GLN A 192 17.92 -17.81 1.32
CA GLN A 192 18.98 -18.52 2.04
C GLN A 192 20.39 -18.05 1.64
N PRO A 193 20.73 -17.83 0.33
CA PRO A 193 22.05 -17.36 -0.04
C PRO A 193 22.39 -15.96 0.52
N PHE A 194 21.39 -15.12 0.78
CA PHE A 194 21.60 -13.83 1.46
C PHE A 194 21.74 -14.00 2.97
N PHE A 195 20.97 -14.90 3.57
CA PHE A 195 21.09 -15.22 5.00
C PHE A 195 22.43 -15.81 5.37
N GLU A 196 23.01 -16.67 4.50
CA GLU A 196 24.32 -17.29 4.72
C GLU A 196 25.48 -16.29 4.70
N LYS A 197 25.35 -15.23 3.91
CA LYS A 197 26.37 -14.17 3.78
C LYS A 197 26.20 -13.04 4.78
N ALA A 198 25.05 -12.95 5.43
CA ALA A 198 24.71 -11.82 6.30
C ALA A 198 25.52 -11.83 7.60
N THR A 199 26.05 -10.66 7.96
CA THR A 199 26.89 -10.49 9.18
C THR A 199 26.10 -9.89 10.35
N GLY A 200 24.92 -9.33 10.10
CA GLY A 200 24.18 -8.53 11.08
C GLY A 200 22.78 -9.02 11.42
N LEU A 201 22.43 -10.27 11.10
CA LEU A 201 21.12 -10.81 11.44
C LEU A 201 20.92 -10.94 12.96
N GLY A 202 19.77 -10.50 13.42
CA GLY A 202 19.17 -10.88 14.69
C GLY A 202 18.48 -12.25 14.53
N ARG A 203 17.16 -12.21 14.28
CA ARG A 203 16.40 -13.40 13.92
C ARG A 203 16.28 -13.53 12.40
N ARG A 204 16.10 -14.76 11.91
CA ARG A 204 15.80 -15.02 10.52
C ARG A 204 14.76 -16.13 10.37
N LYS A 205 13.87 -15.98 9.40
CA LYS A 205 12.90 -17.02 9.02
C LYS A 205 12.58 -16.89 7.53
N GLU A 206 12.32 -18.01 6.89
CA GLU A 206 11.81 -18.06 5.53
C GLU A 206 10.53 -18.87 5.49
N VAL A 207 9.54 -18.39 4.74
CA VAL A 207 8.24 -19.03 4.55
C VAL A 207 7.94 -19.12 3.06
N GLU A 208 7.86 -20.34 2.57
CA GLU A 208 7.34 -20.66 1.26
C GLU A 208 5.82 -20.84 1.37
N LEU A 209 5.06 -19.97 0.69
CA LEU A 209 3.62 -20.09 0.56
C LEU A 209 3.28 -21.07 -0.57
N LYS A 210 2.22 -21.85 -0.38
CA LYS A 210 1.72 -22.83 -1.36
C LYS A 210 0.36 -22.40 -1.92
N ILE A 211 0.23 -21.11 -2.24
CA ILE A 211 -1.00 -20.56 -2.84
C ILE A 211 -1.02 -20.90 -4.32
N GLY A 212 0.15 -20.91 -4.98
CA GLY A 212 0.29 -21.30 -6.37
C GLY A 212 0.06 -20.16 -7.37
N THR A 213 -0.11 -18.93 -6.89
CA THR A 213 -0.35 -17.74 -7.72
C THR A 213 0.92 -16.97 -8.07
N GLY A 214 2.08 -17.45 -7.59
CA GLY A 214 3.38 -16.85 -7.87
C GLY A 214 3.44 -15.40 -7.37
N HIS A 215 3.97 -14.50 -8.21
CA HIS A 215 4.16 -13.09 -7.86
C HIS A 215 2.85 -12.33 -7.52
N ALA A 216 1.69 -12.89 -7.90
CA ALA A 216 0.38 -12.30 -7.60
C ALA A 216 0.06 -12.24 -6.10
N ILE A 217 0.74 -13.01 -5.25
CA ILE A 217 0.59 -12.91 -3.78
C ILE A 217 0.81 -11.48 -3.26
N LEU A 218 1.59 -10.67 -3.99
CA LEU A 218 1.93 -9.30 -3.61
C LEU A 218 0.84 -8.29 -3.95
N TYR A 219 -0.17 -8.70 -4.74
CA TYR A 219 -1.16 -7.80 -5.32
C TYR A 219 -2.36 -7.57 -4.43
N GLN A 220 -2.57 -8.45 -3.45
CA GLN A 220 -3.72 -8.40 -2.56
C GLN A 220 -3.31 -8.60 -1.10
N PRO A 221 -4.11 -8.10 -0.14
CA PRO A 221 -3.85 -8.27 1.29
C PRO A 221 -4.23 -9.68 1.76
N LEU A 222 -3.55 -10.70 1.23
CA LEU A 222 -3.82 -12.08 1.60
C LEU A 222 -3.48 -12.34 3.06
N PRO A 223 -4.37 -12.97 3.84
CA PRO A 223 -4.11 -13.31 5.23
C PRO A 223 -2.81 -14.10 5.42
N GLU A 224 -2.48 -14.95 4.44
CA GLU A 224 -1.30 -15.82 4.45
C GLU A 224 0.02 -15.07 4.61
N TRP A 225 0.12 -13.83 4.15
CA TRP A 225 1.32 -13.03 4.38
C TRP A 225 1.10 -11.86 5.36
N ILE A 226 -0.11 -11.28 5.41
CA ILE A 226 -0.43 -10.20 6.37
C ILE A 226 -0.27 -10.69 7.82
N ASP A 227 -0.77 -11.89 8.12
CA ASP A 227 -0.67 -12.47 9.46
C ASP A 227 0.78 -12.83 9.83
N LEU A 228 1.57 -13.27 8.84
CA LEU A 228 3.01 -13.51 9.06
C LEU A 228 3.77 -12.22 9.39
N VAL A 229 3.44 -11.11 8.72
CA VAL A 229 4.03 -9.79 9.03
C VAL A 229 3.69 -9.38 10.46
N GLU A 230 2.43 -9.50 10.86
CA GLU A 230 2.00 -9.20 12.22
C GLU A 230 2.71 -10.08 13.26
N GLN A 231 2.70 -11.39 13.06
CA GLN A 231 3.37 -12.34 13.95
C GLN A 231 4.86 -12.05 14.08
N TRP A 232 5.53 -11.75 12.96
CA TRP A 232 6.95 -11.44 12.95
C TRP A 232 7.29 -10.20 13.76
N ALA A 233 6.50 -9.14 13.59
CA ALA A 233 6.69 -7.87 14.28
C ALA A 233 6.35 -7.94 15.80
N ASN A 234 5.54 -8.93 16.22
CA ASN A 234 5.14 -9.12 17.62
C ASN A 234 6.05 -10.06 18.41
N GLN A 235 6.97 -10.77 17.75
CA GLN A 235 7.91 -11.64 18.45
C GLN A 235 8.95 -10.78 19.17
N THR A 236 8.84 -10.76 20.49
CA THR A 236 9.93 -10.35 21.39
C THR A 236 10.71 -11.60 21.74
N ASP A 237 12.05 -11.52 21.73
CA ASP A 237 12.93 -12.60 22.22
C ASP A 237 12.67 -12.85 23.70
#